data_54d53a3de222d2e5454a49ca04d83797
#
_entry.id   54d53a3de222d2e5454a49ca04d83797
#
_cell.length_a   1.000
_cell.length_b   1.000
_cell.length_c   1.000
_cell.angle_alpha   90.00
_cell.angle_beta   90.00
_cell.angle_gamma   90.00
#
_symmetry.space_group_name_H-M   'P 1'
#
loop_
_entity.id
_entity.type
_entity.pdbx_description
1 polymer ?
#
loop_
_entity_poly.entity_id
_entity_poly.type
_entity_poly.pdbx_seq_one_letter_code
_entity_poly.pdbx_strand_id
1 'polypeptide(L)'
;ASDVYKRQMRICRATDYNDMSRKAAQIILAQIIMKPNCVLGLATGSSPIGTYKQLIEWYNKDELDFSEVTSINLDEYKGLSPEDPQSYRYFMNTYLFDHVNIDKNRTFVPDGLATDSEKSCAEYNANILKQGGIDLQLLGIGRNGHIGFNEPGTVFKKETHCVDPVSYTHLRAHETELH
;
A
#
# COMPACT_ATOMS: atom_id res chain seq x y z
N ALA A 1 21.79 27.88 13.11
CA ALA A 1 21.34 26.70 13.87
C ALA A 1 20.28 26.02 13.03
N SER A 2 20.63 24.89 12.41
CA SER A 2 19.65 24.08 11.70
C SER A 2 18.76 23.44 12.76
N ASP A 3 17.49 23.85 12.80
CA ASP A 3 16.44 23.11 13.48
C ASP A 3 16.30 21.73 12.80
N VAL A 4 17.02 20.77 13.33
CA VAL A 4 16.74 19.38 13.08
C VAL A 4 15.42 19.11 13.78
N TYR A 5 14.31 19.25 13.07
CA TYR A 5 13.02 18.74 13.51
C TYR A 5 13.22 17.27 13.83
N LYS A 6 13.30 16.94 15.11
CA LYS A 6 13.25 15.56 15.58
C LYS A 6 11.88 15.04 15.15
N ARG A 7 11.85 14.30 14.06
CA ARG A 7 10.65 13.56 13.63
C ARG A 7 10.34 12.55 14.73
N GLN A 8 9.44 12.92 15.62
CA GLN A 8 9.03 12.04 16.70
C GLN A 8 8.02 11.04 16.13
N MET A 9 8.18 9.77 16.50
CA MET A 9 7.18 8.75 16.22
C MET A 9 5.90 9.11 16.99
N ARG A 10 4.77 9.17 16.27
CA ARG A 10 3.45 9.34 16.87
C ARG A 10 2.78 7.98 17.01
N ILE A 11 2.44 7.60 18.23
CA ILE A 11 1.70 6.37 18.52
C ILE A 11 0.24 6.72 18.75
N CYS A 12 -0.66 6.18 17.91
CA CYS A 12 -2.10 6.31 18.05
C CYS A 12 -2.68 4.96 18.50
N ARG A 13 -3.23 4.92 19.71
CA ARG A 13 -3.92 3.71 20.20
C ARG A 13 -5.32 3.62 19.59
N ALA A 14 -5.74 2.42 19.25
CA ALA A 14 -7.09 2.10 18.80
C ALA A 14 -7.74 1.12 19.78
N THR A 15 -9.05 1.20 19.92
CA THR A 15 -9.83 0.31 20.80
C THR A 15 -10.09 -1.04 20.14
N ASP A 16 -10.23 -1.04 18.81
CA ASP A 16 -10.52 -2.20 18.00
C ASP A 16 -10.09 -1.98 16.54
N TYR A 17 -10.35 -2.96 15.69
CA TYR A 17 -10.04 -2.93 14.26
C TYR A 17 -10.75 -1.77 13.52
N ASN A 18 -12.00 -1.49 13.86
CA ASN A 18 -12.77 -0.43 13.20
C ASN A 18 -12.22 0.95 13.58
N ASP A 19 -11.90 1.18 14.85
CA ASP A 19 -11.28 2.42 15.32
C ASP A 19 -9.88 2.62 14.71
N MET A 20 -9.08 1.54 14.59
CA MET A 20 -7.78 1.56 13.89
C MET A 20 -7.96 1.94 12.43
N SER A 21 -8.87 1.28 11.74
CA SER A 21 -9.17 1.52 10.31
C SER A 21 -9.61 2.95 10.05
N ARG A 22 -10.52 3.47 10.90
CA ARG A 22 -10.99 4.85 10.82
C ARG A 22 -9.86 5.86 11.06
N LYS A 23 -9.00 5.63 12.05
CA LYS A 23 -7.85 6.51 12.32
C LYS A 23 -6.83 6.52 11.19
N ALA A 24 -6.55 5.37 10.60
CA ALA A 24 -5.68 5.27 9.42
C ALA A 24 -6.31 6.00 8.23
N ALA A 25 -7.60 5.80 7.97
CA ALA A 25 -8.32 6.49 6.91
C ALA A 25 -8.32 8.01 7.10
N GLN A 26 -8.44 8.52 8.34
CA GLN A 26 -8.37 9.96 8.64
C GLN A 26 -7.02 10.59 8.25
N ILE A 27 -5.93 9.86 8.42
CA ILE A 27 -4.60 10.33 8.01
C ILE A 27 -4.50 10.43 6.50
N ILE A 28 -5.03 9.42 5.78
CA ILE A 28 -5.07 9.42 4.31
C ILE A 28 -6.00 10.53 3.79
N LEU A 29 -7.20 10.70 4.37
CA LEU A 29 -8.12 11.78 4.06
C LEU A 29 -7.44 13.15 4.19
N ALA A 30 -6.77 13.38 5.32
CA ALA A 30 -6.05 14.64 5.56
C ALA A 30 -4.97 14.89 4.51
N GLN A 31 -4.23 13.84 4.10
CA GLN A 31 -3.22 13.93 3.06
C GLN A 31 -3.82 14.35 1.72
N ILE A 32 -4.94 13.74 1.31
CA ILE A 32 -5.62 14.05 0.05
C ILE A 32 -6.18 15.48 0.07
N ILE A 33 -6.82 15.91 1.17
CA ILE A 33 -7.35 17.27 1.31
C ILE A 33 -6.23 18.32 1.22
N MET A 34 -5.10 18.07 1.87
CA MET A 34 -3.98 19.02 1.88
C MET A 34 -3.20 19.03 0.56
N LYS A 35 -3.19 17.93 -0.16
CA LYS A 35 -2.49 17.77 -1.44
C LYS A 35 -3.31 16.85 -2.36
N PRO A 36 -4.30 17.37 -3.11
CA PRO A 36 -5.17 16.54 -3.97
C PRO A 36 -4.42 15.66 -4.96
N ASN A 37 -3.33 16.13 -5.53
CA ASN A 37 -2.45 15.38 -6.43
C ASN A 37 -1.35 14.59 -5.69
N CYS A 38 -1.63 14.13 -4.47
CA CYS A 38 -0.66 13.35 -3.70
C CYS A 38 -0.40 11.96 -4.30
N VAL A 39 0.76 11.43 -3.96
CA VAL A 39 1.17 10.06 -4.28
C VAL A 39 1.03 9.22 -3.00
N LEU A 40 0.09 8.29 -3.01
CA LEU A 40 -0.17 7.40 -1.89
C LEU A 40 0.50 6.05 -2.11
N GLY A 41 1.32 5.64 -1.16
CA GLY A 41 1.78 4.26 -1.07
C GLY A 41 0.73 3.40 -0.36
N LEU A 42 0.26 2.35 -1.01
CA LEU A 42 -0.83 1.50 -0.51
C LEU A 42 -0.34 0.08 -0.25
N ALA A 43 -0.97 -0.57 0.70
CA ALA A 43 -0.69 -1.94 1.11
C ALA A 43 -1.89 -2.86 0.84
N THR A 44 -1.66 -4.15 0.81
CA THR A 44 -2.66 -5.20 0.64
C THR A 44 -2.79 -6.06 1.90
N GLY A 45 -3.64 -7.08 1.84
CA GLY A 45 -3.92 -7.96 2.97
C GLY A 45 -5.17 -7.55 3.75
N SER A 46 -5.49 -8.29 4.81
CA SER A 46 -6.73 -8.09 5.57
C SER A 46 -6.73 -6.78 6.38
N SER A 47 -5.58 -6.37 6.89
CA SER A 47 -5.47 -5.20 7.77
C SER A 47 -5.96 -3.88 7.16
N PRO A 48 -5.64 -3.50 5.90
CA PRO A 48 -6.07 -2.23 5.32
C PRO A 48 -7.52 -2.21 4.80
N ILE A 49 -8.22 -3.36 4.71
CA ILE A 49 -9.58 -3.44 4.14
C ILE A 49 -10.54 -2.47 4.83
N GLY A 50 -10.53 -2.41 6.16
CA GLY A 50 -11.39 -1.49 6.91
C GLY A 50 -11.06 -0.01 6.64
N THR A 51 -9.78 0.30 6.42
CA THR A 51 -9.34 1.64 6.01
C THR A 51 -9.90 2.01 4.63
N TYR A 52 -9.81 1.10 3.66
CA TYR A 52 -10.36 1.32 2.31
C TYR A 52 -11.89 1.46 2.33
N LYS A 53 -12.60 0.62 3.09
CA LYS A 53 -14.06 0.77 3.28
C LYS A 53 -14.43 2.15 3.81
N GLN A 54 -13.69 2.67 4.78
CA GLN A 54 -13.94 3.98 5.34
C GLN A 54 -13.67 5.11 4.32
N LEU A 55 -12.62 4.98 3.51
CA LEU A 55 -12.32 5.94 2.43
C LEU A 55 -13.43 5.95 1.36
N ILE A 56 -13.92 4.76 0.96
CA ILE A 56 -15.04 4.62 0.02
C ILE A 56 -16.32 5.23 0.60
N GLU A 57 -16.59 5.06 1.90
CA GLU A 57 -17.74 5.66 2.56
C GLU A 57 -17.69 7.19 2.47
N TRP A 58 -16.53 7.80 2.71
CA TRP A 58 -16.36 9.26 2.59
C TRP A 58 -16.43 9.75 1.15
N TYR A 59 -15.88 8.99 0.20
CA TYR A 59 -16.05 9.26 -1.22
C TYR A 59 -17.52 9.27 -1.64
N ASN A 60 -18.32 8.27 -1.20
CA ASN A 60 -19.74 8.17 -1.51
C ASN A 60 -20.59 9.29 -0.85
N LYS A 61 -20.03 10.00 0.13
CA LYS A 61 -20.65 11.17 0.78
C LYS A 61 -20.16 12.51 0.21
N ASP A 62 -19.40 12.48 -0.89
CA ASP A 62 -18.76 13.66 -1.48
C ASP A 62 -17.78 14.39 -0.53
N GLU A 63 -17.26 13.68 0.48
CA GLU A 63 -16.28 14.22 1.43
C GLU A 63 -14.82 13.99 0.95
N LEU A 64 -14.59 13.17 -0.07
CA LEU A 64 -13.28 12.77 -0.54
C LEU A 64 -13.28 12.59 -2.07
N ASP A 65 -12.24 13.11 -2.73
CA ASP A 65 -12.04 13.03 -4.17
C ASP A 65 -10.68 12.39 -4.49
N PHE A 66 -10.68 11.36 -5.32
CA PHE A 66 -9.47 10.65 -5.76
C PHE A 66 -9.03 10.99 -7.18
N SER A 67 -9.72 11.90 -7.87
CA SER A 67 -9.49 12.16 -9.31
C SER A 67 -8.06 12.57 -9.65
N GLU A 68 -7.35 13.23 -8.73
CA GLU A 68 -5.96 13.65 -8.93
C GLU A 68 -4.94 12.76 -8.20
N VAL A 69 -5.40 11.81 -7.36
CA VAL A 69 -4.53 10.93 -6.59
C VAL A 69 -3.78 9.96 -7.49
N THR A 70 -2.51 9.74 -7.18
CA THR A 70 -1.69 8.66 -7.73
C THR A 70 -1.47 7.61 -6.64
N SER A 71 -1.60 6.33 -6.96
CA SER A 71 -1.29 5.25 -6.02
C SER A 71 -0.11 4.40 -6.47
N ILE A 72 0.71 3.98 -5.50
CA ILE A 72 1.84 3.09 -5.70
C ILE A 72 1.72 1.97 -4.67
N ASN A 73 1.56 0.73 -5.11
CA ASN A 73 1.52 -0.41 -4.22
C ASN A 73 2.92 -0.90 -3.85
N LEU A 74 3.04 -1.42 -2.64
CA LEU A 74 4.30 -1.84 -2.06
C LEU A 74 4.91 -3.06 -2.78
N ASP A 75 4.06 -4.01 -3.14
CA ASP A 75 4.49 -5.33 -3.61
C ASP A 75 3.47 -5.99 -4.56
N GLU A 76 3.88 -7.10 -5.17
CA GLU A 76 3.05 -8.01 -5.97
C GLU A 76 3.69 -9.40 -6.01
N TYR A 77 2.89 -10.43 -6.20
CA TYR A 77 3.35 -11.79 -6.42
C TYR A 77 3.88 -11.99 -7.84
N LYS A 78 5.08 -12.59 -7.94
CA LYS A 78 5.62 -13.00 -9.23
C LYS A 78 4.87 -14.21 -9.76
N GLY A 79 4.51 -14.16 -11.05
CA GLY A 79 3.81 -15.23 -11.77
C GLY A 79 2.29 -15.07 -11.80
N LEU A 80 1.72 -14.06 -11.13
CA LEU A 80 0.27 -13.82 -11.18
C LEU A 80 -0.07 -12.71 -12.19
N SER A 81 -1.15 -12.94 -12.94
CA SER A 81 -1.70 -11.90 -13.82
C SER A 81 -2.51 -10.89 -12.99
N PRO A 82 -2.72 -9.66 -13.49
CA PRO A 82 -3.56 -8.66 -12.83
C PRO A 82 -5.02 -9.10 -12.59
N GLU A 83 -5.49 -10.08 -13.35
CA GLU A 83 -6.84 -10.64 -13.29
C GLU A 83 -6.94 -11.82 -12.32
N ASP A 84 -5.81 -12.35 -11.86
CA ASP A 84 -5.79 -13.44 -10.89
C ASP A 84 -6.35 -12.96 -9.54
N PRO A 85 -7.36 -13.66 -8.95
CA PRO A 85 -7.95 -13.26 -7.68
C PRO A 85 -6.94 -13.20 -6.52
N GLN A 86 -5.78 -13.81 -6.64
CA GLN A 86 -4.70 -13.77 -5.64
C GLN A 86 -3.71 -12.64 -5.89
N SER A 87 -3.78 -11.93 -7.03
CA SER A 87 -2.88 -10.80 -7.30
C SER A 87 -3.25 -9.57 -6.45
N TYR A 88 -2.26 -8.77 -6.13
CA TYR A 88 -2.50 -7.51 -5.41
C TYR A 88 -3.13 -6.44 -6.30
N ARG A 89 -2.93 -6.50 -7.62
CA ARG A 89 -3.70 -5.68 -8.56
C ARG A 89 -5.19 -5.97 -8.45
N TYR A 90 -5.59 -7.26 -8.48
CA TYR A 90 -6.98 -7.67 -8.30
C TYR A 90 -7.53 -7.23 -6.93
N PHE A 91 -6.75 -7.44 -5.87
CA PHE A 91 -7.10 -6.98 -4.53
C PHE A 91 -7.41 -5.48 -4.50
N MET A 92 -6.52 -4.66 -5.05
CA MET A 92 -6.70 -3.20 -5.03
C MET A 92 -7.90 -2.75 -5.85
N ASN A 93 -8.16 -3.36 -7.00
CA ASN A 93 -9.37 -3.11 -7.78
C ASN A 93 -10.61 -3.43 -6.93
N THR A 94 -10.66 -4.62 -6.35
CA THR A 94 -11.80 -5.12 -5.57
C THR A 94 -12.09 -4.29 -4.31
N TYR A 95 -11.07 -3.84 -3.60
CA TYR A 95 -11.25 -3.21 -2.29
C TYR A 95 -11.17 -1.69 -2.29
N LEU A 96 -10.69 -1.06 -3.39
CA LEU A 96 -10.60 0.39 -3.47
C LEU A 96 -10.86 0.95 -4.87
N PHE A 97 -10.07 0.58 -5.89
CA PHE A 97 -10.01 1.33 -7.15
C PHE A 97 -11.30 1.30 -7.96
N ASP A 98 -12.10 0.23 -7.87
CA ASP A 98 -13.39 0.12 -8.56
C ASP A 98 -14.54 0.87 -7.85
N HIS A 99 -14.27 1.40 -6.65
CA HIS A 99 -15.27 2.05 -5.80
C HIS A 99 -15.09 3.56 -5.67
N VAL A 100 -14.02 4.14 -6.24
CA VAL A 100 -13.71 5.56 -6.18
C VAL A 100 -13.32 6.09 -7.56
N ASN A 101 -13.26 7.40 -7.73
CA ASN A 101 -12.96 8.04 -9.02
C ASN A 101 -11.46 8.17 -9.34
N ILE A 102 -10.62 7.30 -8.80
CA ILE A 102 -9.19 7.31 -9.14
C ILE A 102 -8.98 6.92 -10.61
N ASP A 103 -8.15 7.67 -11.34
CA ASP A 103 -7.74 7.28 -12.68
C ASP A 103 -6.85 6.02 -12.60
N LYS A 104 -7.32 4.91 -13.18
CA LYS A 104 -6.57 3.64 -13.16
C LYS A 104 -5.21 3.71 -13.85
N ASN A 105 -4.99 4.64 -14.76
CA ASN A 105 -3.69 4.91 -15.36
C ASN A 105 -2.70 5.57 -14.36
N ARG A 106 -3.19 6.04 -13.24
CA ARG A 106 -2.40 6.59 -12.13
C ARG A 106 -2.28 5.62 -10.96
N THR A 107 -2.65 4.36 -11.15
CA THR A 107 -2.51 3.29 -10.13
C THR A 107 -1.42 2.31 -10.54
N PHE A 108 -0.38 2.21 -9.74
CA PHE A 108 0.80 1.40 -10.06
C PHE A 108 0.93 0.25 -9.06
N VAL A 109 1.06 -0.96 -9.59
CA VAL A 109 1.40 -2.19 -8.86
C VAL A 109 2.54 -2.83 -9.62
N PRO A 110 3.54 -3.44 -8.96
CA PRO A 110 4.62 -4.13 -9.67
C PRO A 110 4.10 -5.17 -10.67
N ASP A 111 4.81 -5.36 -11.77
CA ASP A 111 4.42 -6.33 -12.80
C ASP A 111 4.79 -7.75 -12.37
N GLY A 112 3.77 -8.54 -11.96
CA GLY A 112 3.94 -9.94 -11.57
C GLY A 112 4.33 -10.87 -12.73
N LEU A 113 4.07 -10.49 -13.98
CA LEU A 113 4.36 -11.29 -15.18
C LEU A 113 5.70 -10.94 -15.84
N ALA A 114 6.45 -9.98 -15.29
CA ALA A 114 7.72 -9.57 -15.86
C ALA A 114 8.71 -10.75 -15.95
N THR A 115 9.21 -11.01 -17.15
CA THR A 115 10.21 -12.07 -17.41
C THR A 115 11.59 -11.70 -16.88
N ASP A 116 11.93 -10.40 -16.91
CA ASP A 116 13.15 -9.83 -16.33
C ASP A 116 12.79 -9.05 -15.07
N SER A 117 12.96 -9.68 -13.93
CA SER A 117 12.57 -9.09 -12.64
C SER A 117 13.48 -7.93 -12.24
N GLU A 118 14.76 -7.94 -12.58
CA GLU A 118 15.69 -6.86 -12.23
C GLU A 118 15.34 -5.59 -13.01
N LYS A 119 15.10 -5.74 -14.31
CA LYS A 119 14.66 -4.64 -15.18
C LYS A 119 13.31 -4.09 -14.69
N SER A 120 12.36 -4.95 -14.41
CA SER A 120 11.02 -4.52 -13.92
C SER A 120 11.12 -3.77 -12.60
N CYS A 121 11.93 -4.23 -11.65
CA CYS A 121 12.18 -3.51 -10.39
C CYS A 121 12.82 -2.12 -10.63
N ALA A 122 13.79 -2.03 -11.53
CA ALA A 122 14.42 -0.76 -11.87
C ALA A 122 13.43 0.21 -12.54
N GLU A 123 12.58 -0.28 -13.44
CA GLU A 123 11.52 0.52 -14.08
C GLU A 123 10.47 0.97 -13.06
N TYR A 124 10.12 0.12 -12.09
CA TYR A 124 9.20 0.49 -11.02
C TYR A 124 9.77 1.60 -10.13
N ASN A 125 11.05 1.51 -9.75
CA ASN A 125 11.76 2.58 -9.04
C ASN A 125 11.78 3.88 -9.84
N ALA A 126 12.09 3.80 -11.13
CA ALA A 126 12.09 4.97 -12.01
C ALA A 126 10.71 5.62 -12.10
N ASN A 127 9.63 4.81 -12.11
CA ASN A 127 8.26 5.32 -12.07
C ASN A 127 7.97 6.03 -10.74
N ILE A 128 8.35 5.47 -9.59
CA ILE A 128 8.18 6.13 -8.28
C ILE A 128 8.85 7.52 -8.29
N LEU A 129 10.07 7.60 -8.79
CA LEU A 129 10.81 8.87 -8.89
C LEU A 129 10.14 9.85 -9.86
N LYS A 130 9.62 9.36 -11.00
CA LYS A 130 8.88 10.17 -11.97
C LYS A 130 7.61 10.79 -11.39
N GLN A 131 6.94 10.08 -10.47
CA GLN A 131 5.78 10.61 -9.75
C GLN A 131 6.16 11.63 -8.65
N GLY A 132 7.44 11.87 -8.41
CA GLY A 132 7.92 12.77 -7.36
C GLY A 132 8.15 12.10 -6.01
N GLY A 133 8.10 10.79 -5.94
CA GLY A 133 8.17 10.00 -4.71
C GLY A 133 6.79 9.83 -4.05
N ILE A 134 6.76 9.15 -2.91
CA ILE A 134 5.54 8.85 -2.15
C ILE A 134 5.37 9.87 -1.05
N ASP A 135 4.21 10.55 -1.01
CA ASP A 135 3.89 11.54 0.02
C ASP A 135 3.49 10.90 1.35
N LEU A 136 2.71 9.82 1.29
CA LEU A 136 2.26 9.05 2.45
C LEU A 136 2.21 7.57 2.11
N GLN A 137 2.89 6.74 2.91
CA GLN A 137 2.91 5.29 2.75
C GLN A 137 2.10 4.61 3.85
N LEU A 138 1.08 3.84 3.47
CA LEU A 138 0.40 2.88 4.36
C LEU A 138 1.21 1.58 4.40
N LEU A 139 1.52 1.11 5.61
CA LEU A 139 2.25 -0.15 5.82
C LEU A 139 1.56 -0.98 6.90
N GLY A 140 1.50 -2.29 6.67
CA GLY A 140 1.26 -3.27 7.72
C GLY A 140 2.58 -3.74 8.33
N ILE A 141 2.52 -4.22 9.56
CA ILE A 141 3.64 -4.90 10.23
C ILE A 141 3.19 -6.28 10.67
N GLY A 142 3.89 -7.33 10.26
CA GLY A 142 3.59 -8.69 10.64
C GLY A 142 3.99 -9.00 12.08
N ARG A 143 3.52 -10.13 12.62
CA ARG A 143 3.82 -10.56 14.01
C ARG A 143 5.31 -10.73 14.29
N ASN A 144 6.08 -11.14 13.28
CA ASN A 144 7.55 -11.27 13.35
C ASN A 144 8.28 -9.97 13.00
N GLY A 145 7.55 -8.89 12.67
CA GLY A 145 8.11 -7.60 12.29
C GLY A 145 8.36 -7.43 10.79
N HIS A 146 7.90 -8.33 9.91
CA HIS A 146 8.01 -8.14 8.47
C HIS A 146 7.13 -6.98 7.98
N ILE A 147 7.57 -6.32 6.90
CA ILE A 147 6.84 -5.26 6.21
C ILE A 147 6.81 -5.61 4.72
N GLY A 148 5.62 -5.73 4.14
CA GLY A 148 5.43 -6.30 2.81
C GLY A 148 6.00 -7.73 2.77
N PHE A 149 6.79 -8.05 1.76
CA PHE A 149 7.52 -9.33 1.71
C PHE A 149 8.90 -9.29 2.36
N ASN A 150 9.27 -8.18 3.02
CA ASN A 150 10.60 -8.04 3.62
C ASN A 150 10.61 -8.58 5.05
N GLU A 151 11.34 -9.66 5.26
CA GLU A 151 11.58 -10.23 6.59
C GLU A 151 12.53 -9.35 7.43
N PRO A 152 12.40 -9.37 8.77
CA PRO A 152 13.34 -8.71 9.65
C PRO A 152 14.78 -9.16 9.39
N GLY A 153 15.70 -8.22 9.26
CA GLY A 153 17.10 -8.50 8.98
C GLY A 153 18.01 -7.36 9.44
N THR A 154 19.30 -7.59 9.31
CA THR A 154 20.34 -6.60 9.64
C THR A 154 20.63 -5.63 8.48
N VAL A 155 20.19 -5.97 7.27
CA VAL A 155 20.39 -5.19 6.05
C VAL A 155 19.05 -4.99 5.36
N PHE A 156 18.74 -3.73 5.02
CA PHE A 156 17.55 -3.38 4.25
C PHE A 156 17.97 -2.99 2.83
N LYS A 157 17.38 -3.64 1.83
CA LYS A 157 17.44 -3.14 0.46
C LYS A 157 16.55 -1.91 0.35
N LYS A 158 17.07 -0.84 -0.24
CA LYS A 158 16.35 0.45 -0.32
C LYS A 158 15.42 0.57 -1.52
N GLU A 159 15.61 -0.29 -2.51
CA GLU A 159 14.93 -0.22 -3.80
C GLU A 159 14.02 -1.43 -3.98
N THR A 160 13.10 -1.34 -4.93
CA THR A 160 12.26 -2.47 -5.33
C THR A 160 13.15 -3.64 -5.73
N HIS A 161 12.84 -4.82 -5.22
CA HIS A 161 13.62 -6.03 -5.48
C HIS A 161 12.74 -7.27 -5.33
N CYS A 162 13.13 -8.35 -5.96
CA CYS A 162 12.51 -9.64 -5.71
C CYS A 162 13.02 -10.24 -4.41
N VAL A 163 12.12 -10.87 -3.68
CA VAL A 163 12.42 -11.70 -2.52
C VAL A 163 11.87 -13.10 -2.77
N ASP A 164 12.59 -14.12 -2.32
CA ASP A 164 12.03 -15.46 -2.24
C ASP A 164 11.30 -15.56 -0.90
N PRO A 165 9.95 -15.73 -0.90
CA PRO A 165 9.23 -15.86 0.35
C PRO A 165 9.76 -17.06 1.12
N VAL A 166 10.21 -16.84 2.35
CA VAL A 166 10.58 -17.94 3.24
C VAL A 166 9.33 -18.76 3.50
N SER A 167 9.32 -19.96 3.06
CA SER A 167 8.24 -20.84 2.62
C SER A 167 7.11 -21.14 3.62
N TYR A 168 6.93 -20.45 4.72
CA TYR A 168 5.91 -20.82 5.72
C TYR A 168 5.11 -19.67 6.33
N THR A 169 5.58 -18.44 6.27
CA THR A 169 4.96 -17.32 7.00
C THR A 169 4.01 -16.49 6.14
N HIS A 170 4.29 -16.33 4.86
CA HIS A 170 3.46 -15.48 4.00
C HIS A 170 2.16 -16.15 3.53
N LEU A 171 2.19 -17.43 3.16
CA LEU A 171 0.98 -18.17 2.76
C LEU A 171 -0.02 -18.33 3.92
N ARG A 172 0.44 -18.50 5.16
CA ARG A 172 -0.44 -18.65 6.33
C ARG A 172 -0.95 -17.32 6.90
N ALA A 173 -0.29 -16.20 6.68
CA ALA A 173 -0.78 -14.90 7.17
C ALA A 173 -2.08 -14.49 6.46
N HIS A 174 -2.33 -14.99 5.25
CA HIS A 174 -3.55 -14.75 4.48
C HIS A 174 -4.59 -15.86 4.60
N GLU A 175 -4.21 -17.06 5.04
CA GLU A 175 -5.12 -18.22 5.15
C GLU A 175 -5.80 -18.37 6.51
N THR A 176 -5.35 -17.68 7.57
CA THR A 176 -5.86 -17.91 8.93
C THR A 176 -7.02 -17.02 9.36
N GLU A 177 -7.56 -16.18 8.47
CA GLU A 177 -8.73 -15.33 8.78
C GLU A 177 -10.01 -15.70 8.02
N LEU A 178 -10.12 -16.92 7.51
CA LEU A 178 -11.35 -17.48 6.93
C LEU A 178 -12.01 -18.51 7.85
N HIS A 179 -12.18 -18.16 9.13
CA HIS A 179 -13.10 -18.91 10.02
C HIS A 179 -13.81 -17.94 10.95
#